data_3e96ec1f9cdb84e9fdbbe352c8a13b1a
#
_entry.id   3e96ec1f9cdb84e9fdbbe352c8a13b1a
#
_cell.length_a   1.000
_cell.length_b   1.000
_cell.length_c   1.000
_cell.angle_alpha   90.00
_cell.angle_beta   90.00
_cell.angle_gamma   90.00
#
_symmetry.space_group_name_H-M   'P 1'
#
loop_
_entity.id
_entity.type
_entity.pdbx_description
1 polymer ?
#
loop_
_entity_poly.entity_id
_entity_poly.type
_entity_poly.pdbx_seq_one_letter_code
_entity_poly.pdbx_strand_id
1 'polypeptide(L)'
;MNSPLIEEMSYLCTHNQIRQTMKKEIYLAGGCFWGTEHYFKQIQGVISTEVGFANGYTDNPTYQEVYTDQTGYAETVHIEYDEQVVGLEFLLNMFFKAIDPMSLNRQGHDEGTRYRTGVYYVSDDQLPIINKVFAEQQALYPQPIAVEKLPLRNFYTAEEYHQDYLDKNPDGYCHLPTALFVFARQAKDTTK
;
A
#
# COMPACT_ATOMS: atom_id res chain seq x y z
N MET A 1 48.31 15.56 -29.35
CA MET A 1 47.04 16.01 -29.95
C MET A 1 45.96 15.00 -29.53
N ASN A 2 45.24 15.28 -28.45
CA ASN A 2 44.17 14.42 -27.96
C ASN A 2 42.91 14.74 -28.76
N SER A 3 42.28 13.72 -29.33
CA SER A 3 41.10 13.86 -30.17
C SER A 3 39.89 14.29 -29.33
N PRO A 4 39.11 15.30 -29.70
CA PRO A 4 37.95 15.80 -28.96
C PRO A 4 36.82 14.74 -28.79
N LEU A 5 36.83 13.66 -29.57
CA LEU A 5 35.86 12.56 -29.52
C LEU A 5 35.98 11.69 -28.25
N ILE A 6 37.13 11.67 -27.59
CA ILE A 6 37.35 10.86 -26.37
C ILE A 6 36.81 11.61 -25.14
N GLU A 7 36.86 12.93 -25.12
CA GLU A 7 36.29 13.74 -24.04
C GLU A 7 34.73 13.74 -24.07
N GLU A 8 34.11 13.81 -25.24
CA GLU A 8 32.64 13.73 -25.37
C GLU A 8 32.08 12.37 -24.98
N MET A 9 32.77 11.27 -25.32
CA MET A 9 32.36 9.93 -24.88
C MET A 9 32.48 9.73 -23.37
N SER A 10 33.48 10.35 -22.73
CA SER A 10 33.64 10.33 -21.27
C SER A 10 32.54 11.12 -20.57
N TYR A 11 32.09 12.23 -21.14
CA TYR A 11 31.03 13.08 -20.58
C TYR A 11 29.64 12.41 -20.67
N LEU A 12 29.38 11.65 -21.73
CA LEU A 12 28.14 10.89 -21.90
C LEU A 12 28.06 9.66 -20.99
N CYS A 13 29.22 9.07 -20.65
CA CYS A 13 29.27 7.91 -19.76
C CYS A 13 29.02 8.26 -18.26
N THR A 14 29.32 9.50 -17.86
CA THR A 14 29.15 9.95 -16.46
C THR A 14 27.75 10.46 -16.14
N HIS A 15 26.86 10.67 -17.12
CA HIS A 15 25.50 11.18 -16.89
C HIS A 15 24.41 10.13 -16.99
N ASN A 16 24.75 8.89 -17.32
CA ASN A 16 23.80 7.77 -17.29
C ASN A 16 24.01 6.92 -16.03
N GLN A 17 24.04 7.56 -14.85
CA GLN A 17 23.78 6.81 -13.63
C GLN A 17 22.32 6.35 -13.71
N ILE A 18 22.13 5.09 -14.12
CA ILE A 18 20.87 4.39 -13.92
C ILE A 18 20.56 4.55 -12.43
N ARG A 19 19.58 5.37 -12.12
CA ARG A 19 19.13 5.59 -10.75
C ARG A 19 18.65 4.22 -10.26
N GLN A 20 19.47 3.54 -9.46
CA GLN A 20 19.15 2.23 -8.96
C GLN A 20 17.95 2.39 -8.02
N THR A 21 16.81 1.87 -8.42
CA THR A 21 15.57 1.89 -7.64
C THR A 21 15.81 1.23 -6.28
N MET A 22 15.57 1.94 -5.20
CA MET A 22 15.60 1.36 -3.85
C MET A 22 14.22 0.80 -3.50
N LYS A 23 13.98 -0.41 -4.00
CA LYS A 23 12.71 -1.11 -3.83
C LYS A 23 12.51 -1.53 -2.37
N LYS A 24 11.40 -1.13 -1.81
CA LYS A 24 10.87 -1.50 -0.50
C LYS A 24 9.43 -1.97 -0.64
N GLU A 25 8.89 -2.60 0.40
CA GLU A 25 7.53 -3.12 0.39
C GLU A 25 6.81 -2.92 1.71
N ILE A 26 5.48 -2.89 1.66
CA ILE A 26 4.58 -2.85 2.81
C ILE A 26 3.25 -3.51 2.42
N TYR A 27 2.54 -4.07 3.40
CA TYR A 27 1.23 -4.69 3.21
C TYR A 27 0.18 -3.91 3.99
N LEU A 28 -0.85 -3.42 3.30
CA LEU A 28 -1.87 -2.54 3.86
C LEU A 28 -3.27 -3.12 3.65
N ALA A 29 -3.97 -3.39 4.76
CA ALA A 29 -5.36 -3.77 4.78
C ALA A 29 -6.22 -2.52 5.03
N GLY A 30 -6.99 -2.08 4.04
CA GLY A 30 -7.74 -0.83 4.05
C GLY A 30 -9.24 -0.99 3.76
N GLY A 31 -9.86 -2.10 4.14
CA GLY A 31 -11.19 -2.49 3.70
C GLY A 31 -11.12 -3.25 2.37
N CYS A 32 -12.09 -3.06 1.48
CA CYS A 32 -12.08 -3.70 0.16
C CYS A 32 -10.79 -3.36 -0.59
N PHE A 33 -10.06 -4.39 -0.99
CA PHE A 33 -8.74 -4.23 -1.62
C PHE A 33 -8.81 -3.61 -3.03
N TRP A 34 -9.93 -3.67 -3.75
CA TRP A 34 -10.07 -3.03 -5.07
C TRP A 34 -9.88 -1.51 -5.01
N GLY A 35 -10.56 -0.86 -4.06
CA GLY A 35 -10.44 0.59 -3.84
C GLY A 35 -9.07 0.96 -3.28
N THR A 36 -8.58 0.16 -2.33
CA THR A 36 -7.27 0.38 -1.70
C THR A 36 -6.14 0.24 -2.72
N GLU A 37 -6.15 -0.79 -3.57
CA GLU A 37 -5.18 -0.96 -4.66
C GLU A 37 -5.20 0.23 -5.62
N HIS A 38 -6.39 0.56 -6.16
CA HIS A 38 -6.53 1.66 -7.12
C HIS A 38 -6.06 2.99 -6.53
N TYR A 39 -6.27 3.22 -5.23
CA TYR A 39 -5.80 4.41 -4.53
C TYR A 39 -4.26 4.48 -4.49
N PHE A 40 -3.60 3.41 -4.06
CA PHE A 40 -2.13 3.40 -3.95
C PHE A 40 -1.43 3.44 -5.31
N LYS A 41 -2.00 2.84 -6.35
CA LYS A 41 -1.48 2.92 -7.73
C LYS A 41 -1.39 4.34 -8.27
N GLN A 42 -2.17 5.31 -7.73
CA GLN A 42 -2.09 6.70 -8.14
C GLN A 42 -0.87 7.44 -7.57
N ILE A 43 -0.23 6.91 -6.53
CA ILE A 43 0.84 7.60 -5.80
C ILE A 43 2.16 7.49 -6.56
N GLN A 44 2.78 8.64 -6.84
CA GLN A 44 4.10 8.66 -7.48
C GLN A 44 5.13 7.95 -6.59
N GLY A 45 5.88 7.02 -7.16
CA GLY A 45 6.88 6.22 -6.45
C GLY A 45 6.40 4.83 -6.06
N VAL A 46 5.10 4.53 -6.12
CA VAL A 46 4.60 3.15 -6.08
C VAL A 46 4.97 2.47 -7.40
N ILE A 47 5.66 1.33 -7.30
CA ILE A 47 6.19 0.56 -8.44
C ILE A 47 5.17 -0.45 -8.91
N SER A 48 4.59 -1.21 -7.96
CA SER A 48 3.59 -2.24 -8.24
C SER A 48 2.69 -2.45 -7.04
N THR A 49 1.50 -2.97 -7.30
CA THR A 49 0.54 -3.41 -6.30
C THR A 49 0.08 -4.82 -6.63
N GLU A 50 -0.28 -5.58 -5.61
CA GLU A 50 -0.87 -6.91 -5.73
C GLU A 50 -1.91 -7.08 -4.63
N VAL A 51 -3.14 -7.47 -4.99
CA VAL A 51 -4.19 -7.72 -3.99
C VAL A 51 -4.18 -9.17 -3.55
N GLY A 52 -4.46 -9.38 -2.26
CA GLY A 52 -4.46 -10.71 -1.68
C GLY A 52 -5.00 -10.72 -0.25
N PHE A 53 -4.65 -11.76 0.47
CA PHE A 53 -5.14 -12.08 1.80
C PHE A 53 -3.97 -12.23 2.78
N ALA A 54 -3.97 -11.44 3.87
CA ALA A 54 -2.89 -11.44 4.84
C ALA A 54 -3.33 -11.88 6.23
N ASN A 55 -2.39 -12.47 6.96
CA ASN A 55 -2.45 -12.75 8.40
C ASN A 55 -3.61 -13.64 8.85
N GLY A 56 -4.05 -14.58 8.01
CA GLY A 56 -4.99 -15.62 8.38
C GLY A 56 -4.30 -16.90 8.89
N TYR A 57 -5.09 -17.98 9.01
CA TYR A 57 -4.63 -19.23 9.62
C TYR A 57 -4.94 -20.50 8.79
N THR A 58 -5.44 -20.34 7.56
CA THR A 58 -5.62 -21.42 6.59
C THR A 58 -4.55 -21.33 5.51
N ASP A 59 -4.28 -22.43 4.79
CA ASP A 59 -3.34 -22.44 3.69
C ASP A 59 -4.06 -22.13 2.37
N ASN A 60 -3.45 -21.28 1.55
CA ASN A 60 -3.86 -20.96 0.18
C ASN A 60 -5.38 -20.78 0.00
N PRO A 61 -5.99 -19.82 0.70
CA PRO A 61 -7.44 -19.64 0.68
C PRO A 61 -7.89 -19.06 -0.67
N THR A 62 -9.07 -19.45 -1.10
CA THR A 62 -9.81 -18.78 -2.18
C THR A 62 -10.54 -17.55 -1.64
N TYR A 63 -10.91 -16.61 -2.52
CA TYR A 63 -11.73 -15.46 -2.15
C TYR A 63 -13.04 -15.89 -1.47
N GLN A 64 -13.70 -16.95 -1.98
CA GLN A 64 -14.95 -17.43 -1.40
C GLN A 64 -14.78 -17.92 0.04
N GLU A 65 -13.67 -18.57 0.37
CA GLU A 65 -13.36 -19.00 1.72
C GLU A 65 -13.10 -17.80 2.64
N VAL A 66 -12.32 -16.80 2.19
CA VAL A 66 -12.08 -15.55 2.92
C VAL A 66 -13.37 -14.79 3.14
N TYR A 67 -14.28 -14.79 2.16
CA TYR A 67 -15.59 -14.12 2.25
C TYR A 67 -16.47 -14.66 3.38
N THR A 68 -16.23 -15.88 3.87
CA THR A 68 -16.95 -16.45 5.02
C THR A 68 -16.56 -15.84 6.36
N ASP A 69 -15.50 -15.04 6.44
CA ASP A 69 -14.87 -14.53 7.67
C ASP A 69 -14.33 -15.64 8.63
N GLN A 70 -14.21 -16.89 8.14
CA GLN A 70 -13.76 -18.02 8.97
C GLN A 70 -12.28 -18.37 8.79
N THR A 71 -11.59 -17.73 7.87
CA THR A 71 -10.17 -17.98 7.56
C THR A 71 -9.22 -17.07 8.33
N GLY A 72 -9.75 -16.01 8.95
CA GLY A 72 -8.99 -15.01 9.68
C GLY A 72 -8.16 -14.06 8.82
N TYR A 73 -8.27 -14.12 7.48
CA TYR A 73 -7.56 -13.23 6.58
C TYR A 73 -8.18 -11.83 6.51
N ALA A 74 -7.33 -10.82 6.28
CA ALA A 74 -7.76 -9.50 5.83
C ALA A 74 -7.50 -9.35 4.34
N GLU A 75 -8.43 -8.71 3.62
CA GLU A 75 -8.17 -8.18 2.28
C GLU A 75 -7.05 -7.15 2.37
N THR A 76 -5.98 -7.36 1.62
CA THR A 76 -4.72 -6.64 1.79
C THR A 76 -4.12 -6.32 0.43
N VAL A 77 -3.49 -5.16 0.33
CA VAL A 77 -2.69 -4.76 -0.81
C VAL A 77 -1.22 -4.85 -0.45
N HIS A 78 -0.46 -5.66 -1.17
CA HIS A 78 1.00 -5.61 -1.21
C HIS A 78 1.43 -4.43 -2.08
N ILE A 79 2.28 -3.57 -1.57
CA ILE A 79 2.74 -2.36 -2.24
C ILE A 79 4.26 -2.39 -2.29
N GLU A 80 4.81 -2.40 -3.50
CA GLU A 80 6.22 -2.17 -3.74
C GLU A 80 6.44 -0.71 -4.14
N TYR A 81 7.43 -0.05 -3.55
CA TYR A 81 7.69 1.37 -3.79
C TYR A 81 9.18 1.68 -3.88
N ASP A 82 9.52 2.76 -4.60
CA ASP A 82 10.86 3.32 -4.66
C ASP A 82 11.08 4.30 -3.51
N GLU A 83 11.86 3.87 -2.51
CA GLU A 83 12.15 4.67 -1.32
C GLU A 83 12.85 6.00 -1.64
N GLN A 84 13.45 6.15 -2.81
CA GLN A 84 14.03 7.42 -3.24
C GLN A 84 12.99 8.43 -3.73
N VAL A 85 11.78 7.98 -4.05
CA VAL A 85 10.69 8.80 -4.60
C VAL A 85 9.59 9.02 -3.57
N VAL A 86 9.25 7.96 -2.80
CA VAL A 86 8.21 8.01 -1.78
C VAL A 86 8.64 7.20 -0.56
N GLY A 87 8.53 7.79 0.63
CA GLY A 87 8.89 7.12 1.89
C GLY A 87 7.71 6.40 2.54
N LEU A 88 8.03 5.43 3.41
CA LEU A 88 7.03 4.68 4.17
C LEU A 88 6.12 5.61 5.01
N GLU A 89 6.68 6.64 5.63
CA GLU A 89 5.90 7.62 6.42
C GLU A 89 4.82 8.29 5.57
N PHE A 90 5.17 8.71 4.35
CA PHE A 90 4.19 9.30 3.44
C PHE A 90 3.10 8.30 3.05
N LEU A 91 3.47 7.06 2.68
CA LEU A 91 2.50 6.02 2.31
C LEU A 91 1.54 5.69 3.47
N LEU A 92 2.04 5.63 4.71
CA LEU A 92 1.20 5.42 5.89
C LEU A 92 0.25 6.61 6.14
N ASN A 93 0.72 7.83 5.97
CA ASN A 93 -0.15 9.02 6.07
C ASN A 93 -1.23 9.03 4.99
N MET A 94 -0.90 8.57 3.76
CA MET A 94 -1.88 8.38 2.70
C MET A 94 -2.88 7.27 3.06
N PHE A 95 -2.43 6.17 3.66
CA PHE A 95 -3.28 5.08 4.15
C PHE A 95 -4.33 5.58 5.15
N PHE A 96 -3.90 6.32 6.17
CA PHE A 96 -4.82 6.86 7.18
C PHE A 96 -5.82 7.90 6.64
N LYS A 97 -5.56 8.49 5.47
CA LYS A 97 -6.53 9.36 4.76
C LYS A 97 -7.59 8.56 4.01
N ALA A 98 -7.30 7.31 3.66
CA ALA A 98 -8.20 6.46 2.90
C ALA A 98 -9.14 5.62 3.76
N ILE A 99 -8.86 5.48 5.06
CA ILE A 99 -9.62 4.63 5.98
C ILE A 99 -10.32 5.43 7.08
N ASP A 100 -11.32 4.82 7.70
CA ASP A 100 -11.81 5.21 9.02
C ASP A 100 -11.04 4.38 10.08
N PRO A 101 -10.07 4.98 10.81
CA PRO A 101 -9.25 4.25 11.76
C PRO A 101 -10.00 3.86 13.04
N MET A 102 -11.20 4.37 13.28
CA MET A 102 -12.04 4.02 14.42
C MET A 102 -12.97 2.85 14.13
N SER A 103 -13.13 2.47 12.87
CA SER A 103 -14.08 1.45 12.44
C SER A 103 -13.48 0.05 12.56
N LEU A 104 -14.01 -0.76 13.48
CA LEU A 104 -13.59 -2.15 13.67
C LEU A 104 -14.29 -3.07 12.66
N ASN A 105 -13.52 -3.87 11.91
CA ASN A 105 -14.02 -4.86 10.94
C ASN A 105 -14.99 -4.28 9.90
N ARG A 106 -14.85 -3.01 9.56
CA ARG A 106 -15.73 -2.34 8.61
C ARG A 106 -15.02 -1.14 7.97
N GLN A 107 -15.24 -0.96 6.65
CA GLN A 107 -14.89 0.28 5.95
C GLN A 107 -16.02 0.65 4.98
N GLY A 108 -16.61 1.83 5.18
CA GLY A 108 -17.78 2.24 4.42
C GLY A 108 -18.97 1.30 4.63
N HIS A 109 -19.41 0.67 3.54
CA HIS A 109 -20.51 -0.31 3.55
C HIS A 109 -20.02 -1.75 3.67
N ASP A 110 -18.71 -1.99 3.54
CA ASP A 110 -18.11 -3.32 3.63
C ASP A 110 -17.95 -3.72 5.10
N GLU A 111 -18.62 -4.78 5.54
CA GLU A 111 -18.64 -5.29 6.90
C GLU A 111 -18.19 -6.75 6.95
N GLY A 112 -17.32 -7.07 7.90
CA GLY A 112 -16.72 -8.39 8.12
C GLY A 112 -15.26 -8.28 8.55
N THR A 113 -14.74 -9.34 9.18
CA THR A 113 -13.35 -9.36 9.68
C THR A 113 -12.31 -9.23 8.57
N ARG A 114 -12.67 -9.64 7.34
CA ARG A 114 -11.85 -9.48 6.15
C ARG A 114 -11.61 -8.03 5.75
N TYR A 115 -12.49 -7.11 6.15
CA TYR A 115 -12.38 -5.66 5.88
C TYR A 115 -11.77 -4.87 7.03
N ARG A 116 -11.17 -5.55 8.02
CA ARG A 116 -10.43 -4.87 9.09
C ARG A 116 -9.23 -4.12 8.51
N THR A 117 -8.84 -3.06 9.20
CA THR A 117 -7.70 -2.25 8.79
C THR A 117 -6.42 -2.68 9.48
N GLY A 118 -5.30 -2.62 8.76
CA GLY A 118 -4.02 -3.03 9.30
C GLY A 118 -2.82 -2.60 8.47
N VAL A 119 -1.70 -2.42 9.17
CA VAL A 119 -0.36 -2.24 8.62
C VAL A 119 0.46 -3.47 8.99
N TYR A 120 0.85 -4.25 7.98
CA TYR A 120 1.62 -5.47 8.18
C TYR A 120 3.04 -5.27 7.65
N TYR A 121 4.00 -5.21 8.58
CA TYR A 121 5.40 -4.93 8.27
C TYR A 121 6.17 -6.23 7.98
N VAL A 122 7.19 -6.13 7.13
CA VAL A 122 8.04 -7.26 6.71
C VAL A 122 9.39 -7.26 7.41
N SER A 123 9.77 -6.13 8.05
CA SER A 123 11.06 -5.99 8.71
C SER A 123 10.94 -5.02 9.89
N ASP A 124 11.69 -5.28 10.95
CA ASP A 124 11.69 -4.47 12.17
C ASP A 124 12.25 -3.05 11.97
N ASP A 125 13.03 -2.82 10.91
CA ASP A 125 13.50 -1.48 10.54
C ASP A 125 12.37 -0.53 10.10
N GLN A 126 11.20 -1.05 9.76
CA GLN A 126 9.99 -0.27 9.48
C GLN A 126 9.30 0.24 10.76
N LEU A 127 9.49 -0.43 11.90
CA LEU A 127 8.78 -0.15 13.15
C LEU A 127 8.95 1.28 13.68
N PRO A 128 10.13 1.92 13.64
CA PRO A 128 10.27 3.31 14.10
C PRO A 128 9.34 4.27 13.38
N ILE A 129 9.21 4.13 12.04
CA ILE A 129 8.35 4.96 11.21
C ILE A 129 6.88 4.64 11.48
N ILE A 130 6.52 3.34 11.50
CA ILE A 130 5.16 2.89 11.78
C ILE A 130 4.70 3.38 13.16
N ASN A 131 5.53 3.23 14.20
CA ASN A 131 5.22 3.67 15.54
C ASN A 131 5.01 5.19 15.63
N LYS A 132 5.83 5.97 14.93
CA LYS A 132 5.68 7.43 14.85
C LYS A 132 4.32 7.79 14.27
N VAL A 133 3.99 7.26 13.07
CA VAL A 133 2.72 7.58 12.41
C VAL A 133 1.52 7.13 13.24
N PHE A 134 1.58 5.93 13.83
CA PHE A 134 0.50 5.45 14.71
C PHE A 134 0.30 6.34 15.93
N ALA A 135 1.38 6.85 16.55
CA ALA A 135 1.27 7.79 17.67
C ALA A 135 0.64 9.12 17.24
N GLU A 136 1.04 9.65 16.08
CA GLU A 136 0.46 10.88 15.52
C GLU A 136 -1.03 10.69 15.19
N GLN A 137 -1.42 9.58 14.59
CA GLN A 137 -2.82 9.28 14.29
C GLN A 137 -3.63 9.04 15.57
N GLN A 138 -3.10 8.28 16.53
CA GLN A 138 -3.77 8.06 17.81
C GLN A 138 -4.06 9.37 18.55
N ALA A 139 -3.18 10.36 18.46
CA ALA A 139 -3.38 11.65 19.11
C ALA A 139 -4.59 12.46 18.59
N LEU A 140 -5.12 12.09 17.40
CA LEU A 140 -6.31 12.72 16.82
C LEU A 140 -7.62 12.17 17.41
N TYR A 141 -7.57 11.05 18.14
CA TYR A 141 -8.75 10.34 18.63
C TYR A 141 -8.65 10.09 20.13
N PRO A 142 -9.75 10.30 20.89
CA PRO A 142 -9.75 10.08 22.35
C PRO A 142 -9.79 8.58 22.72
N GLN A 143 -10.14 7.71 21.79
CA GLN A 143 -10.23 6.26 21.97
C GLN A 143 -9.18 5.56 21.11
N PRO A 144 -8.76 4.33 21.47
CA PRO A 144 -7.83 3.57 20.67
C PRO A 144 -8.32 3.38 19.22
N ILE A 145 -7.45 3.65 18.25
CA ILE A 145 -7.73 3.34 16.85
C ILE A 145 -7.78 1.82 16.64
N ALA A 146 -8.63 1.38 15.72
CA ALA A 146 -8.89 -0.05 15.44
C ALA A 146 -7.93 -0.66 14.41
N VAL A 147 -6.90 0.10 13.99
CA VAL A 147 -5.94 -0.34 12.97
C VAL A 147 -4.93 -1.31 13.57
N GLU A 148 -4.82 -2.51 12.99
CA GLU A 148 -3.81 -3.49 13.38
C GLU A 148 -2.40 -2.99 13.01
N LYS A 149 -1.41 -3.32 13.85
CA LYS A 149 0.01 -3.12 13.60
C LYS A 149 0.74 -4.41 13.95
N LEU A 150 0.98 -5.24 12.96
CA LEU A 150 1.47 -6.61 13.14
C LEU A 150 2.58 -6.93 12.13
N PRO A 151 3.46 -7.90 12.43
CA PRO A 151 4.31 -8.47 11.40
C PRO A 151 3.45 -9.20 10.36
N LEU A 152 3.89 -9.17 9.12
CA LEU A 152 3.34 -10.04 8.09
C LEU A 152 3.74 -11.49 8.41
N ARG A 153 2.75 -12.36 8.60
CA ARG A 153 2.95 -13.79 8.85
C ARG A 153 2.82 -14.63 7.58
N ASN A 154 1.84 -14.30 6.77
CA ASN A 154 1.57 -14.92 5.48
C ASN A 154 0.79 -13.97 4.59
N PHE A 155 0.95 -14.16 3.29
CA PHE A 155 0.18 -13.47 2.26
C PHE A 155 -0.07 -14.44 1.11
N TYR A 156 -1.30 -14.49 0.63
CA TYR A 156 -1.70 -15.26 -0.54
C TYR A 156 -2.35 -14.32 -1.54
N THR A 157 -1.80 -14.34 -2.75
CA THR A 157 -2.32 -13.55 -3.87
C THR A 157 -3.76 -13.94 -4.18
N ALA A 158 -4.65 -12.97 -4.30
CA ALA A 158 -6.02 -13.22 -4.73
C ALA A 158 -6.06 -13.57 -6.23
N GLU A 159 -7.17 -14.20 -6.63
CA GLU A 159 -7.37 -14.64 -8.01
C GLU A 159 -7.22 -13.47 -9.01
N GLU A 160 -6.75 -13.77 -10.22
CA GLU A 160 -6.40 -12.80 -11.28
C GLU A 160 -7.52 -11.78 -11.58
N TYR A 161 -8.80 -12.17 -11.45
CA TYR A 161 -9.92 -11.26 -11.69
C TYR A 161 -10.08 -10.16 -10.65
N HIS A 162 -9.40 -10.27 -9.49
CA HIS A 162 -9.34 -9.23 -8.48
C HIS A 162 -8.21 -8.21 -8.71
N GLN A 163 -7.14 -8.63 -9.40
CA GLN A 163 -6.00 -7.76 -9.67
C GLN A 163 -6.42 -6.64 -10.63
N ASP A 164 -6.04 -5.41 -10.34
CA ASP A 164 -6.36 -4.24 -11.16
C ASP A 164 -7.87 -4.08 -11.45
N TYR A 165 -8.71 -4.48 -10.48
CA TYR A 165 -10.14 -4.60 -10.71
C TYR A 165 -10.78 -3.31 -11.22
N LEU A 166 -10.49 -2.15 -10.61
CA LEU A 166 -11.07 -0.87 -11.03
C LEU A 166 -10.46 -0.32 -12.33
N ASP A 167 -9.26 -0.75 -12.72
CA ASP A 167 -8.72 -0.43 -14.04
C ASP A 167 -9.41 -1.24 -15.14
N LYS A 168 -9.74 -2.51 -14.86
CA LYS A 168 -10.48 -3.41 -15.74
C LYS A 168 -11.99 -3.07 -15.78
N ASN A 169 -12.52 -2.54 -14.65
CA ASN A 169 -13.95 -2.22 -14.44
C ASN A 169 -14.11 -0.80 -13.86
N PRO A 170 -14.01 0.28 -14.67
CA PRO A 170 -14.03 1.66 -14.18
C PRO A 170 -15.33 2.07 -13.45
N ASP A 171 -16.45 1.41 -13.77
CA ASP A 171 -17.76 1.59 -13.12
C ASP A 171 -18.01 0.55 -12.00
N GLY A 172 -16.99 -0.22 -11.64
CA GLY A 172 -17.06 -1.26 -10.61
C GLY A 172 -17.28 -0.67 -9.21
N TYR A 173 -17.69 -1.56 -8.30
CA TYR A 173 -17.86 -1.17 -6.89
C TYR A 173 -16.58 -0.65 -6.26
N CYS A 174 -16.68 0.48 -5.56
CA CYS A 174 -15.60 1.04 -4.75
C CYS A 174 -16.15 1.70 -3.50
N HIS A 175 -15.57 1.40 -2.34
CA HIS A 175 -15.92 2.04 -1.07
C HIS A 175 -15.28 3.43 -0.91
N LEU A 176 -14.23 3.74 -1.69
CA LEU A 176 -13.54 5.03 -1.63
C LEU A 176 -14.14 6.03 -2.64
N PRO A 177 -14.32 7.29 -2.25
CA PRO A 177 -14.78 8.32 -3.16
C PRO A 177 -13.71 8.67 -4.22
N THR A 178 -14.14 8.93 -5.45
CA THR A 178 -13.25 9.29 -6.59
C THR A 178 -12.30 10.46 -6.27
N ALA A 179 -12.73 11.38 -5.40
CA ALA A 179 -11.92 12.53 -4.97
C ALA A 179 -10.60 12.09 -4.30
N LEU A 180 -10.57 10.94 -3.60
CA LEU A 180 -9.36 10.40 -3.01
C LEU A 180 -8.36 9.93 -4.07
N PHE A 181 -8.80 9.38 -5.18
CA PHE A 181 -7.92 8.98 -6.28
C PHE A 181 -7.26 10.18 -6.95
N VAL A 182 -8.04 11.26 -7.14
CA VAL A 182 -7.49 12.53 -7.65
C VAL A 182 -6.47 13.11 -6.67
N PHE A 183 -6.80 13.09 -5.38
CA PHE A 183 -5.88 13.52 -4.33
C PHE A 183 -4.58 12.70 -4.33
N ALA A 184 -4.67 11.37 -4.37
CA ALA A 184 -3.50 10.48 -4.38
C ALA A 184 -2.58 10.74 -5.58
N ARG A 185 -3.15 10.95 -6.77
CA ARG A 185 -2.40 11.26 -8.00
C ARG A 185 -1.63 12.58 -7.92
N GLN A 186 -2.15 13.56 -7.19
CA GLN A 186 -1.54 14.88 -7.03
C GLN A 186 -0.58 14.97 -5.85
N ALA A 187 -0.72 14.05 -4.89
CA ALA A 187 0.07 14.02 -3.67
C ALA A 187 1.54 13.67 -3.98
N LYS A 188 2.46 14.38 -3.32
CA LYS A 188 3.91 14.17 -3.47
C LYS A 188 4.55 14.12 -2.11
N ASP A 189 5.50 13.22 -1.96
CA ASP A 189 6.38 13.19 -0.80
C ASP A 189 7.42 14.30 -0.95
N THR A 190 7.26 15.39 -0.21
CA THR A 190 8.16 16.54 -0.24
C THR A 190 9.43 16.33 0.60
N THR A 191 9.58 15.18 1.23
CA THR A 191 10.76 14.81 2.02
C THR A 191 11.81 14.03 1.20
N LYS A 192 11.48 13.71 -0.05
CA LYS A 192 12.33 12.94 -0.98
C LYS A 192 12.94 13.78 -2.12
#